data_7e3d86e107f29d1bf210a527f2a15616
#
_entry.id   7e3d86e107f29d1bf210a527f2a15616
#
_cell.length_a   1.000
_cell.length_b   1.000
_cell.length_c   1.000
_cell.angle_alpha   90.00
_cell.angle_beta   90.00
_cell.angle_gamma   90.00
#
_symmetry.space_group_name_H-M   'P 1'
#
loop_
_entity.id
_entity.type
_entity.pdbx_description
1 polymer ?
#
loop_
_entity_poly.entity_id
_entity_poly.type
_entity_poly.pdbx_seq_one_letter_code
_entity_poly.pdbx_strand_id
1 'polypeptide(L)'
;GLFSLTSADLQDVRVWREAPIIEIHETIGKNGKPKKIRKRIGGSGLWHQVPAFWTAPTVARKRKDSVDESAEYPEYDVPEDAVVVREETKVSRSGTSSVQPIYIRPAENTRKMLDEMDKARHADLWRVLVALSIRRLGPPTARTIANTFGSLDAIEQASVDELSQIDGIGPEIAESVVTWFASAKNPGDWRGMVLEAWKAAGVGVGQAQTSALPQTLEGKTVVV
;
A
#
# COMPACT_ATOMS: atom_id res chain seq x y z
N GLY A 1 5.90 6.13 11.04
CA GLY A 1 6.61 5.09 10.29
C GLY A 1 5.86 4.69 9.01
N LEU A 2 6.39 3.76 8.22
CA LEU A 2 5.81 3.38 6.93
C LEU A 2 4.33 2.95 7.03
N PHE A 3 3.99 2.16 8.03
CA PHE A 3 2.62 1.67 8.25
C PHE A 3 1.64 2.70 8.82
N SER A 4 2.10 3.88 9.22
CA SER A 4 1.25 4.99 9.62
C SER A 4 1.10 6.05 8.53
N LEU A 5 1.64 5.79 7.34
CA LEU A 5 1.60 6.71 6.21
C LEU A 5 0.17 6.80 5.65
N THR A 6 -0.29 8.02 5.45
CA THR A 6 -1.58 8.32 4.85
C THR A 6 -1.42 8.98 3.50
N SER A 7 -2.51 9.11 2.74
CA SER A 7 -2.49 9.85 1.48
C SER A 7 -2.16 11.33 1.69
N ALA A 8 -2.56 11.92 2.83
CA ALA A 8 -2.28 13.29 3.18
C ALA A 8 -0.77 13.56 3.35
N ASP A 9 -0.04 12.63 3.99
CA ASP A 9 1.41 12.73 4.15
C ASP A 9 2.17 12.75 2.82
N LEU A 10 1.55 12.25 1.76
CA LEU A 10 2.12 12.13 0.43
C LEU A 10 1.69 13.27 -0.52
N GLN A 11 0.84 14.18 -0.07
CA GLN A 11 0.24 15.22 -0.92
C GLN A 11 1.27 16.15 -1.54
N ASP A 12 2.29 16.54 -0.78
CA ASP A 12 3.30 17.51 -1.19
C ASP A 12 4.55 16.89 -1.80
N VAL A 13 4.59 15.55 -1.90
CA VAL A 13 5.73 14.87 -2.52
C VAL A 13 5.73 15.11 -4.03
N ARG A 14 6.85 15.65 -4.53
CA ARG A 14 7.05 15.96 -5.95
C ARG A 14 8.18 15.15 -6.54
N VAL A 15 8.04 14.81 -7.81
CA VAL A 15 9.08 14.18 -8.62
C VAL A 15 9.32 15.00 -9.88
N TRP A 16 10.55 14.96 -10.35
CA TRP A 16 10.88 15.54 -11.64
C TRP A 16 10.43 14.59 -12.75
N ARG A 17 9.72 15.11 -13.73
CA ARG A 17 9.27 14.36 -14.91
C ARG A 17 9.56 15.15 -16.16
N GLU A 18 10.09 14.47 -17.16
CA GLU A 18 10.32 15.05 -18.48
C GLU A 18 8.99 15.23 -19.22
N ALA A 19 8.77 16.42 -19.76
CA ALA A 19 7.62 16.69 -20.61
C ALA A 19 7.67 15.82 -21.88
N PRO A 20 6.60 15.12 -22.23
CA PRO A 20 6.59 14.30 -23.43
C PRO A 20 6.45 15.14 -24.70
N ILE A 21 7.08 14.74 -25.77
CA ILE A 21 6.72 15.19 -27.12
C ILE A 21 5.49 14.40 -27.54
N ILE A 22 4.42 15.13 -27.89
CA ILE A 22 3.14 14.52 -28.28
C ILE A 22 2.91 14.82 -29.76
N GLU A 23 2.80 13.77 -30.57
CA GLU A 23 2.33 13.85 -31.94
C GLU A 23 0.80 13.63 -31.99
N ILE A 24 0.12 14.44 -32.77
CA ILE A 24 -1.34 14.35 -32.93
C ILE A 24 -1.61 13.74 -34.30
N HIS A 25 -2.13 12.51 -34.30
CA HIS A 25 -2.60 11.83 -35.51
C HIS A 25 -4.12 11.97 -35.64
N GLU A 26 -4.59 12.26 -36.84
CA GLU A 26 -6.00 12.21 -37.17
C GLU A 26 -6.35 10.84 -37.73
N THR A 27 -7.36 10.19 -37.18
CA THR A 27 -7.87 8.90 -37.60
C THR A 27 -9.38 8.96 -37.75
N ILE A 28 -9.96 8.02 -38.46
CA ILE A 28 -11.41 7.90 -38.55
C ILE A 28 -11.90 6.95 -37.45
N GLY A 29 -12.76 7.46 -36.56
CA GLY A 29 -13.38 6.66 -35.50
C GLY A 29 -14.36 5.63 -36.03
N LYS A 30 -14.79 4.66 -35.22
CA LYS A 30 -15.78 3.62 -35.57
C LYS A 30 -17.13 4.17 -36.09
N ASN A 31 -17.42 5.41 -35.78
CA ASN A 31 -18.64 6.14 -36.21
C ASN A 31 -18.43 7.00 -37.48
N GLY A 32 -17.34 6.78 -38.21
CA GLY A 32 -17.00 7.54 -39.43
C GLY A 32 -16.52 8.98 -39.19
N LYS A 33 -16.46 9.46 -37.95
CA LYS A 33 -16.05 10.83 -37.64
C LYS A 33 -14.53 10.92 -37.39
N PRO A 34 -13.89 12.04 -37.76
CA PRO A 34 -12.48 12.25 -37.50
C PRO A 34 -12.22 12.27 -36.00
N LYS A 35 -11.20 11.52 -35.56
CA LYS A 35 -10.73 11.41 -34.16
C LYS A 35 -9.26 11.76 -34.09
N LYS A 36 -8.88 12.66 -33.18
CA LYS A 36 -7.48 12.98 -32.89
C LYS A 36 -6.95 12.02 -31.84
N ILE A 37 -5.87 11.31 -32.18
CA ILE A 37 -5.12 10.44 -31.26
C ILE A 37 -3.83 11.13 -30.90
N ARG A 38 -3.53 11.22 -29.60
CA ARG A 38 -2.26 11.73 -29.07
C ARG A 38 -1.31 10.56 -28.84
N LYS A 39 -0.16 10.57 -29.51
CA LYS A 39 0.87 9.54 -29.34
C LYS A 39 2.13 10.20 -28.78
N ARG A 40 2.64 9.63 -27.68
CA ARG A 40 3.96 10.03 -27.15
C ARG A 40 5.03 9.46 -28.06
N ILE A 41 5.93 10.32 -28.56
CA ILE A 41 7.03 9.94 -29.48
C ILE A 41 8.43 10.10 -28.84
N GLY A 42 8.52 10.79 -27.71
CA GLY A 42 9.80 10.98 -27.01
C GLY A 42 9.69 11.88 -25.80
N GLY A 43 10.83 12.21 -25.21
CA GLY A 43 11.00 13.25 -24.20
C GLY A 43 11.46 14.56 -24.84
N SER A 44 11.06 15.69 -24.29
CA SER A 44 11.37 17.03 -24.82
C SER A 44 12.68 17.64 -24.31
N GLY A 45 13.35 17.00 -23.34
CA GLY A 45 14.46 17.59 -22.59
C GLY A 45 14.02 18.60 -21.52
N LEU A 46 12.73 18.96 -21.47
CA LEU A 46 12.18 19.90 -20.48
C LEU A 46 11.65 19.13 -19.28
N TRP A 47 12.21 19.40 -18.11
CA TRP A 47 11.84 18.75 -16.85
C TRP A 47 11.00 19.70 -16.02
N HIS A 48 9.95 19.16 -15.39
CA HIS A 48 9.09 19.90 -14.49
C HIS A 48 8.69 19.01 -13.28
N GLN A 49 8.37 19.65 -12.17
CA GLN A 49 7.89 18.97 -10.99
C GLN A 49 6.41 18.61 -11.13
N VAL A 50 6.09 17.35 -10.83
CA VAL A 50 4.71 16.86 -10.79
C VAL A 50 4.45 16.18 -9.45
N PRO A 51 3.18 16.14 -8.98
CA PRO A 51 2.84 15.31 -7.84
C PRO A 51 3.27 13.86 -8.07
N ALA A 52 3.91 13.25 -7.05
CA ALA A 52 4.35 11.85 -7.15
C ALA A 52 3.19 10.88 -6.90
N PHE A 53 2.34 11.20 -5.93
CA PHE A 53 1.32 10.31 -5.38
C PHE A 53 -0.11 10.84 -5.53
N TRP A 54 -0.27 12.07 -5.96
CA TRP A 54 -1.57 12.70 -6.19
C TRP A 54 -1.79 13.01 -7.68
N THR A 55 -3.04 13.19 -8.08
CA THR A 55 -3.37 13.58 -9.47
C THR A 55 -3.02 15.06 -9.71
N ALA A 56 -2.87 15.43 -10.97
CA ALA A 56 -2.90 16.84 -11.34
C ALA A 56 -4.28 17.44 -11.03
N PRO A 57 -4.37 18.78 -10.81
CA PRO A 57 -5.64 19.48 -10.62
C PRO A 57 -6.63 19.15 -11.74
N THR A 58 -7.80 18.71 -11.36
CA THR A 58 -8.86 18.25 -12.26
C THR A 58 -10.13 19.08 -12.01
N VAL A 59 -10.72 19.54 -13.07
CA VAL A 59 -11.99 20.29 -13.01
C VAL A 59 -13.14 19.30 -12.79
N ALA A 60 -13.96 19.54 -11.75
CA ALA A 60 -15.08 18.68 -11.45
C ALA A 60 -16.13 18.72 -12.56
N ARG A 61 -16.73 17.57 -12.87
CA ARG A 61 -17.80 17.49 -13.85
C ARG A 61 -19.15 17.75 -13.20
N LYS A 62 -20.06 18.39 -13.92
CA LYS A 62 -21.45 18.44 -13.46
C LYS A 62 -22.01 17.03 -13.36
N ARG A 63 -22.74 16.74 -12.29
CA ARG A 63 -23.52 15.51 -12.16
C ARG A 63 -24.53 15.40 -13.29
N LYS A 64 -24.73 14.20 -13.79
CA LYS A 64 -25.75 13.95 -14.83
C LYS A 64 -27.09 13.60 -14.22
N ASP A 65 -27.06 13.10 -13.00
CA ASP A 65 -28.18 12.60 -12.25
C ASP A 65 -28.67 13.65 -11.23
N SER A 66 -29.34 13.24 -10.18
CA SER A 66 -29.84 14.10 -9.11
C SER A 66 -28.74 14.90 -8.41
N VAL A 67 -29.07 16.11 -7.99
CA VAL A 67 -28.24 16.95 -7.11
C VAL A 67 -28.12 16.23 -5.76
N ASP A 68 -26.90 16.15 -5.23
CA ASP A 68 -26.65 15.63 -3.90
C ASP A 68 -26.60 16.78 -2.90
N GLU A 69 -27.72 17.09 -2.29
CA GLU A 69 -27.86 18.23 -1.36
C GLU A 69 -26.97 18.11 -0.11
N SER A 70 -26.47 16.92 0.20
CA SER A 70 -25.56 16.69 1.33
C SER A 70 -24.10 17.04 1.03
N ALA A 71 -23.73 17.14 -0.25
CA ALA A 71 -22.36 17.39 -0.68
C ALA A 71 -22.03 18.90 -0.62
N GLU A 72 -20.78 19.25 -0.32
CA GLU A 72 -20.26 20.62 -0.36
C GLU A 72 -20.43 21.26 -1.75
N TYR A 73 -20.37 20.45 -2.81
CA TYR A 73 -20.60 20.87 -4.20
C TYR A 73 -21.73 20.03 -4.84
N PRO A 74 -23.00 20.33 -4.53
CA PRO A 74 -24.15 19.50 -4.88
C PRO A 74 -24.32 19.18 -6.36
N GLU A 75 -23.97 20.13 -7.23
CA GLU A 75 -24.08 19.99 -8.69
C GLU A 75 -22.89 19.30 -9.36
N TYR A 76 -21.83 19.03 -8.60
CA TYR A 76 -20.56 18.53 -9.15
C TYR A 76 -20.21 17.17 -8.58
N ASP A 77 -19.59 16.38 -9.44
CA ASP A 77 -19.03 15.07 -9.07
C ASP A 77 -17.61 15.26 -8.53
N VAL A 78 -17.51 15.46 -7.22
CA VAL A 78 -16.24 15.54 -6.49
C VAL A 78 -16.09 14.25 -5.68
N PRO A 79 -15.03 13.46 -5.90
CA PRO A 79 -14.79 12.23 -5.13
C PRO A 79 -14.61 12.51 -3.63
N GLU A 80 -15.04 11.58 -2.77
CA GLU A 80 -14.91 11.70 -1.31
C GLU A 80 -13.46 11.84 -0.83
N ASP A 81 -12.51 11.22 -1.54
CA ASP A 81 -11.08 11.28 -1.24
C ASP A 81 -10.36 12.48 -1.88
N ALA A 82 -11.12 13.38 -2.50
CA ALA A 82 -10.57 14.55 -3.17
C ALA A 82 -10.43 15.74 -2.22
N VAL A 83 -9.45 16.60 -2.53
CA VAL A 83 -9.26 17.90 -1.88
C VAL A 83 -9.46 18.96 -2.93
N VAL A 84 -10.42 19.87 -2.70
CA VAL A 84 -10.63 21.03 -3.57
C VAL A 84 -9.50 22.01 -3.33
N VAL A 85 -8.73 22.32 -4.37
CA VAL A 85 -7.56 23.21 -4.27
C VAL A 85 -7.84 24.62 -4.72
N ARG A 86 -8.86 24.80 -5.54
CA ARG A 86 -9.35 26.12 -5.98
C ARG A 86 -10.74 26.00 -6.60
N GLU A 87 -11.40 27.13 -6.74
CA GLU A 87 -12.69 27.27 -7.40
C GLU A 87 -12.56 28.22 -8.60
N GLU A 88 -13.27 27.91 -9.66
CA GLU A 88 -13.37 28.78 -10.83
C GLU A 88 -14.83 29.18 -11.05
N THR A 89 -15.09 30.49 -11.15
CA THR A 89 -16.42 31.01 -11.48
C THR A 89 -16.62 30.92 -13.00
N LYS A 90 -17.61 30.14 -13.43
CA LYS A 90 -18.06 30.12 -14.81
C LYS A 90 -19.35 30.91 -14.97
N VAL A 91 -19.34 31.81 -15.94
CA VAL A 91 -20.54 32.55 -16.35
C VAL A 91 -21.07 31.90 -17.63
N SER A 92 -22.31 31.43 -17.58
CA SER A 92 -22.98 30.85 -18.76
C SER A 92 -23.36 31.96 -19.78
N ARG A 93 -23.68 31.56 -21.00
CA ARG A 93 -24.18 32.50 -22.03
C ARG A 93 -25.49 33.20 -21.61
N SER A 94 -26.25 32.61 -20.70
CA SER A 94 -27.45 33.17 -20.09
C SER A 94 -27.19 34.11 -18.92
N GLY A 95 -25.93 34.39 -18.58
CA GLY A 95 -25.55 35.23 -17.45
C GLY A 95 -25.56 34.54 -16.08
N THR A 96 -25.91 33.25 -16.01
CA THR A 96 -25.90 32.50 -14.74
C THR A 96 -24.47 32.17 -14.33
N SER A 97 -24.10 32.58 -13.11
CA SER A 97 -22.79 32.26 -12.51
C SER A 97 -22.85 30.92 -11.78
N SER A 98 -21.87 30.05 -11.99
CA SER A 98 -21.70 28.80 -11.22
C SER A 98 -20.27 28.67 -10.77
N VAL A 99 -20.06 28.22 -9.53
CA VAL A 99 -18.74 27.94 -8.98
C VAL A 99 -18.38 26.48 -9.30
N GLN A 100 -17.30 26.27 -10.02
CA GLN A 100 -16.83 24.96 -10.43
C GLN A 100 -15.59 24.59 -9.64
N PRO A 101 -15.61 23.52 -8.81
CA PRO A 101 -14.46 23.10 -8.03
C PRO A 101 -13.39 22.44 -8.90
N ILE A 102 -12.13 22.73 -8.54
CA ILE A 102 -10.95 22.06 -9.09
C ILE A 102 -10.31 21.31 -7.94
N TYR A 103 -10.19 20.02 -8.09
CA TYR A 103 -9.71 19.13 -7.05
C TYR A 103 -8.48 18.32 -7.47
N ILE A 104 -7.74 17.86 -6.47
CA ILE A 104 -6.73 16.81 -6.55
C ILE A 104 -7.20 15.63 -5.72
N ARG A 105 -6.72 14.43 -6.01
CA ARG A 105 -6.97 13.24 -5.20
C ARG A 105 -5.78 12.29 -5.24
N PRO A 106 -5.67 11.35 -4.30
CA PRO A 106 -4.67 10.30 -4.38
C PRO A 106 -4.75 9.58 -5.73
N ALA A 107 -3.60 9.38 -6.37
CA ALA A 107 -3.53 8.63 -7.61
C ALA A 107 -3.94 7.16 -7.37
N GLU A 108 -4.46 6.48 -8.38
CA GLU A 108 -4.92 5.10 -8.27
C GLU A 108 -3.83 4.15 -7.74
N ASN A 109 -2.59 4.33 -8.21
CA ASN A 109 -1.46 3.54 -7.72
C ASN A 109 -1.14 3.83 -6.24
N THR A 110 -1.37 5.06 -5.78
CA THR A 110 -1.17 5.43 -4.38
C THR A 110 -2.18 4.76 -3.48
N ARG A 111 -3.46 4.75 -3.88
CA ARG A 111 -4.51 4.02 -3.15
C ARG A 111 -4.19 2.53 -3.05
N LYS A 112 -3.86 1.90 -4.18
CA LYS A 112 -3.44 0.49 -4.18
C LYS A 112 -2.22 0.23 -3.30
N MET A 113 -1.23 1.12 -3.32
CA MET A 113 -0.05 1.00 -2.45
C MET A 113 -0.44 1.05 -0.97
N LEU A 114 -1.28 2.01 -0.58
CA LEU A 114 -1.74 2.14 0.81
C LEU A 114 -2.59 0.94 1.24
N ASP A 115 -3.48 0.44 0.35
CA ASP A 115 -4.27 -0.76 0.59
C ASP A 115 -3.38 -2.00 0.78
N GLU A 116 -2.34 -2.18 -0.05
CA GLU A 116 -1.40 -3.29 0.11
C GLU A 116 -0.56 -3.16 1.38
N MET A 117 -0.21 -1.94 1.80
CA MET A 117 0.45 -1.71 3.08
C MET A 117 -0.44 -2.05 4.26
N ASP A 118 -1.74 -1.73 4.19
CA ASP A 118 -2.70 -2.11 5.23
C ASP A 118 -2.90 -3.63 5.30
N LYS A 119 -3.01 -4.29 4.17
CA LYS A 119 -3.02 -5.78 4.11
C LYS A 119 -1.75 -6.38 4.70
N ALA A 120 -0.57 -5.80 4.40
CA ALA A 120 0.70 -6.27 4.94
C ALA A 120 0.78 -6.11 6.47
N ARG A 121 0.11 -5.11 7.05
CA ARG A 121 -0.02 -4.94 8.50
C ARG A 121 -0.68 -6.14 9.16
N HIS A 122 -1.68 -6.73 8.50
CA HIS A 122 -2.44 -7.89 8.98
C HIS A 122 -1.91 -9.24 8.44
N ALA A 123 -0.68 -9.24 7.92
CA ALA A 123 -0.07 -10.47 7.42
C ALA A 123 0.18 -11.49 8.52
N ASP A 124 0.15 -12.77 8.14
CA ASP A 124 0.45 -13.88 9.04
C ASP A 124 1.81 -13.70 9.74
N LEU A 125 1.91 -14.11 11.01
CA LEU A 125 3.11 -13.98 11.82
C LEU A 125 4.38 -14.52 11.14
N TRP A 126 4.27 -15.63 10.40
CA TRP A 126 5.43 -16.18 9.68
C TRP A 126 5.97 -15.24 8.59
N ARG A 127 5.10 -14.43 7.95
CA ARG A 127 5.52 -13.43 6.96
C ARG A 127 6.27 -12.28 7.62
N VAL A 128 5.82 -11.89 8.80
CA VAL A 128 6.49 -10.88 9.63
C VAL A 128 7.90 -11.37 10.00
N LEU A 129 8.04 -12.62 10.44
CA LEU A 129 9.34 -13.22 10.77
C LEU A 129 10.29 -13.23 9.56
N VAL A 130 9.81 -13.60 8.39
CA VAL A 130 10.61 -13.56 7.15
C VAL A 130 11.05 -12.14 6.81
N ALA A 131 10.15 -11.17 6.99
CA ALA A 131 10.43 -9.75 6.72
C ALA A 131 11.48 -9.15 7.65
N LEU A 132 11.65 -9.69 8.86
CA LEU A 132 12.73 -9.30 9.78
C LEU A 132 14.14 -9.68 9.25
N SER A 133 14.20 -10.48 8.19
CA SER A 133 15.45 -10.89 7.54
C SER A 133 16.44 -11.55 8.49
N ILE A 134 15.93 -12.38 9.41
CA ILE A 134 16.76 -13.16 10.34
C ILE A 134 17.55 -14.20 9.53
N ARG A 135 18.85 -14.25 9.76
CA ARG A 135 19.73 -15.13 9.03
C ARG A 135 19.29 -16.61 9.18
N ARG A 136 19.28 -17.36 8.09
CA ARG A 136 18.87 -18.77 8.01
C ARG A 136 17.38 -19.04 8.28
N LEU A 137 16.58 -18.01 8.56
CA LEU A 137 15.16 -18.16 8.77
C LEU A 137 14.39 -18.02 7.44
N GLY A 138 14.15 -19.14 6.79
CA GLY A 138 13.34 -19.22 5.57
C GLY A 138 11.84 -19.37 5.84
N PRO A 139 10.99 -19.24 4.81
CA PRO A 139 9.53 -19.32 4.97
C PRO A 139 9.03 -20.62 5.63
N PRO A 140 9.57 -21.83 5.32
CA PRO A 140 9.14 -23.04 6.01
C PRO A 140 9.41 -22.99 7.51
N THR A 141 10.62 -22.66 7.91
CA THR A 141 11.05 -22.57 9.31
C THR A 141 10.30 -21.46 10.05
N ALA A 142 10.09 -20.30 9.41
CA ALA A 142 9.30 -19.23 9.97
C ALA A 142 7.85 -19.64 10.27
N ARG A 143 7.24 -20.45 9.39
CA ARG A 143 5.89 -21.00 9.63
C ARG A 143 5.87 -21.94 10.83
N THR A 144 6.84 -22.83 10.95
CA THR A 144 6.94 -23.75 12.09
C THR A 144 7.06 -22.99 13.40
N ILE A 145 7.96 -21.98 13.47
CA ILE A 145 8.12 -21.13 14.66
C ILE A 145 6.83 -20.36 14.96
N ALA A 146 6.24 -19.72 13.97
CA ALA A 146 5.01 -18.95 14.13
C ALA A 146 3.84 -19.78 14.66
N ASN A 147 3.71 -21.02 14.15
CA ASN A 147 2.65 -21.93 14.58
C ASN A 147 2.88 -22.45 16.01
N THR A 148 4.14 -22.66 16.41
CA THR A 148 4.49 -23.16 17.74
C THR A 148 4.30 -22.08 18.80
N PHE A 149 4.76 -20.86 18.56
CA PHE A 149 4.74 -19.78 19.57
C PHE A 149 3.49 -18.89 19.48
N GLY A 150 2.85 -18.79 18.35
CA GLY A 150 1.59 -18.07 18.15
C GLY A 150 1.69 -16.54 18.18
N SER A 151 2.75 -15.95 18.75
CA SER A 151 2.92 -14.49 18.82
C SER A 151 4.39 -14.07 18.70
N LEU A 152 4.60 -12.83 18.24
CA LEU A 152 5.94 -12.25 18.13
C LEU A 152 6.61 -12.10 19.50
N ASP A 153 5.85 -11.72 20.52
CA ASP A 153 6.35 -11.56 21.88
C ASP A 153 6.81 -12.89 22.50
N ALA A 154 6.10 -13.99 22.24
CA ALA A 154 6.51 -15.32 22.69
C ALA A 154 7.82 -15.75 21.99
N ILE A 155 7.97 -15.46 20.70
CA ILE A 155 9.21 -15.76 19.96
C ILE A 155 10.38 -14.90 20.45
N GLU A 156 10.14 -13.64 20.78
CA GLU A 156 11.15 -12.72 21.34
C GLU A 156 11.71 -13.18 22.71
N GLN A 157 10.88 -13.90 23.47
CA GLN A 157 11.23 -14.42 24.79
C GLN A 157 11.77 -15.86 24.77
N ALA A 158 11.66 -16.53 23.63
CA ALA A 158 12.06 -17.92 23.48
C ALA A 158 13.59 -18.10 23.67
N SER A 159 13.99 -19.17 24.35
CA SER A 159 15.37 -19.58 24.48
C SER A 159 15.84 -20.41 23.29
N VAL A 160 17.16 -20.57 23.14
CA VAL A 160 17.77 -21.43 22.13
C VAL A 160 17.30 -22.88 22.29
N ASP A 161 17.17 -23.34 23.53
CA ASP A 161 16.75 -24.72 23.84
C ASP A 161 15.30 -24.96 23.40
N GLU A 162 14.38 -24.06 23.72
CA GLU A 162 12.98 -24.16 23.32
C GLU A 162 12.82 -24.15 21.80
N LEU A 163 13.54 -23.28 21.10
CA LEU A 163 13.52 -23.24 19.65
C LEU A 163 14.11 -24.49 19.02
N SER A 164 15.19 -25.04 19.60
CA SER A 164 15.88 -26.24 19.10
C SER A 164 15.09 -27.54 19.31
N GLN A 165 14.10 -27.55 20.20
CA GLN A 165 13.20 -28.70 20.40
C GLN A 165 12.14 -28.83 19.30
N ILE A 166 11.98 -27.80 18.47
CA ILE A 166 11.01 -27.79 17.39
C ILE A 166 11.59 -28.58 16.21
N ASP A 167 10.81 -29.53 15.69
CA ASP A 167 11.22 -30.33 14.53
C ASP A 167 11.58 -29.46 13.32
N GLY A 168 12.73 -29.75 12.73
CA GLY A 168 13.28 -28.96 11.61
C GLY A 168 14.00 -27.64 11.99
N ILE A 169 14.15 -27.33 13.30
CA ILE A 169 14.89 -26.17 13.77
C ILE A 169 16.16 -26.63 14.50
N GLY A 170 17.27 -26.52 13.80
CA GLY A 170 18.58 -26.81 14.41
C GLY A 170 19.11 -25.66 15.28
N PRO A 171 20.13 -25.94 16.13
CA PRO A 171 20.72 -24.97 17.05
C PRO A 171 21.21 -23.69 16.35
N GLU A 172 21.74 -23.80 15.15
CA GLU A 172 22.20 -22.64 14.37
C GLU A 172 21.09 -21.66 13.97
N ILE A 173 19.88 -22.18 13.71
CA ILE A 173 18.71 -21.36 13.40
C ILE A 173 18.19 -20.73 14.71
N ALA A 174 18.08 -21.52 15.75
CA ALA A 174 17.67 -21.08 17.08
C ALA A 174 18.56 -19.95 17.60
N GLU A 175 19.88 -20.12 17.54
CA GLU A 175 20.86 -19.09 17.90
C GLU A 175 20.70 -17.82 17.05
N SER A 176 20.45 -17.96 15.75
CA SER A 176 20.26 -16.83 14.85
C SER A 176 19.02 -16.00 15.24
N VAL A 177 17.92 -16.67 15.60
CA VAL A 177 16.69 -16.01 16.07
C VAL A 177 16.92 -15.29 17.39
N VAL A 178 17.45 -16.00 18.40
CA VAL A 178 17.69 -15.42 19.74
C VAL A 178 18.68 -14.25 19.66
N THR A 179 19.76 -14.39 18.91
CA THR A 179 20.77 -13.33 18.74
C THR A 179 20.18 -12.11 18.05
N TRP A 180 19.30 -12.31 17.07
CA TRP A 180 18.65 -11.21 16.38
C TRP A 180 17.78 -10.38 17.35
N PHE A 181 16.93 -11.04 18.16
CA PHE A 181 16.08 -10.36 19.14
C PHE A 181 16.89 -9.77 20.30
N ALA A 182 17.95 -10.45 20.74
CA ALA A 182 18.87 -9.89 21.73
C ALA A 182 19.54 -8.59 21.25
N SER A 183 19.94 -8.57 19.97
CA SER A 183 20.51 -7.37 19.35
C SER A 183 19.49 -6.23 19.27
N ALA A 184 18.22 -6.55 19.01
CA ALA A 184 17.15 -5.56 18.97
C ALA A 184 16.93 -4.83 20.31
N LYS A 185 17.33 -5.43 21.43
CA LYS A 185 17.24 -4.82 22.76
C LYS A 185 18.34 -3.79 23.05
N ASN A 186 19.38 -3.72 22.20
CA ASN A 186 20.47 -2.76 22.38
C ASN A 186 19.98 -1.34 22.04
N PRO A 187 20.29 -0.35 22.89
CA PRO A 187 19.93 1.04 22.61
C PRO A 187 20.50 1.53 21.27
N GLY A 188 19.62 2.07 20.42
CA GLY A 188 20.01 2.59 19.12
C GLY A 188 20.18 1.56 18.01
N ASP A 189 19.95 0.27 18.27
CA ASP A 189 19.93 -0.74 17.20
C ASP A 189 18.67 -0.56 16.34
N TRP A 190 18.87 -0.57 15.02
CA TRP A 190 17.79 -0.40 14.06
C TRP A 190 16.70 -1.49 14.16
N ARG A 191 17.06 -2.71 14.61
CA ARG A 191 16.14 -3.83 14.81
C ARG A 191 15.10 -3.49 15.86
N GLY A 192 15.53 -2.91 16.99
CA GLY A 192 14.63 -2.44 18.04
C GLY A 192 13.67 -1.37 17.54
N MET A 193 14.19 -0.36 16.82
CA MET A 193 13.35 0.69 16.22
C MET A 193 12.32 0.12 15.24
N VAL A 194 12.69 -0.88 14.44
CA VAL A 194 11.75 -1.54 13.51
C VAL A 194 10.67 -2.30 14.28
N LEU A 195 11.05 -3.10 15.29
CA LEU A 195 10.09 -3.86 16.10
C LEU A 195 9.09 -2.95 16.82
N GLU A 196 9.56 -1.90 17.45
CA GLU A 196 8.71 -0.90 18.13
C GLU A 196 7.74 -0.23 17.14
N ALA A 197 8.27 0.21 16.01
CA ALA A 197 7.43 0.83 14.96
C ALA A 197 6.38 -0.14 14.39
N TRP A 198 6.71 -1.40 14.21
CA TRP A 198 5.79 -2.42 13.72
C TRP A 198 4.74 -2.77 14.78
N LYS A 199 5.14 -3.00 16.03
CA LYS A 199 4.21 -3.23 17.15
C LYS A 199 3.25 -2.06 17.33
N ALA A 200 3.74 -0.83 17.31
CA ALA A 200 2.92 0.39 17.39
C ALA A 200 1.92 0.51 16.22
N ALA A 201 2.28 0.00 15.04
CA ALA A 201 1.41 -0.04 13.87
C ALA A 201 0.46 -1.26 13.83
N GLY A 202 0.53 -2.17 14.81
CA GLY A 202 -0.29 -3.38 14.88
C GLY A 202 0.19 -4.51 13.96
N VAL A 203 1.44 -4.46 13.48
CA VAL A 203 2.03 -5.53 12.67
C VAL A 203 2.46 -6.69 13.57
N GLY A 204 2.09 -7.92 13.19
CA GLY A 204 2.47 -9.13 13.93
C GLY A 204 1.61 -9.41 15.18
N VAL A 205 0.56 -8.63 15.43
CA VAL A 205 -0.41 -8.85 16.51
C VAL A 205 -1.46 -9.91 16.09
N GLY A 206 -1.51 -10.26 14.80
CA GLY A 206 -2.37 -11.32 14.30
C GLY A 206 -1.96 -12.67 14.88
N GLN A 207 -2.88 -13.32 15.56
CA GLN A 207 -2.73 -14.72 15.96
C GLN A 207 -2.35 -15.53 14.74
N ALA A 208 -1.43 -16.51 14.91
CA ALA A 208 -1.25 -17.54 13.92
C ALA A 208 -2.65 -18.05 13.56
N GLN A 209 -3.12 -17.77 12.36
CA GLN A 209 -4.28 -18.45 11.85
C GLN A 209 -3.85 -19.93 11.75
N THR A 210 -4.16 -20.68 12.77
CA THR A 210 -4.35 -22.12 12.59
C THR A 210 -5.49 -22.20 11.59
N SER A 211 -5.13 -22.25 10.29
CA SER A 211 -6.06 -22.68 9.27
C SER A 211 -6.38 -24.13 9.63
N ALA A 212 -7.37 -24.29 10.47
CA ALA A 212 -8.07 -25.54 10.68
C ALA A 212 -8.84 -25.85 9.39
N LEU A 213 -8.10 -26.08 8.31
CA LEU A 213 -8.64 -26.88 7.23
C LEU A 213 -8.97 -28.21 7.87
N PRO A 214 -10.22 -28.70 7.79
CA PRO A 214 -10.57 -29.98 8.33
C PRO A 214 -9.58 -30.99 7.74
N GLN A 215 -8.88 -31.72 8.61
CA GLN A 215 -7.90 -32.75 8.19
C GLN A 215 -8.67 -33.95 7.62
N THR A 216 -9.24 -33.77 6.44
CA THR A 216 -10.05 -34.79 5.75
C THR A 216 -9.23 -36.00 5.32
N LEU A 217 -7.91 -35.93 5.42
CA LEU A 217 -6.97 -36.99 5.06
C LEU A 217 -6.25 -37.62 6.26
N GLU A 218 -6.64 -37.25 7.50
CA GLU A 218 -6.07 -37.87 8.70
C GLU A 218 -6.31 -39.37 8.69
N GLY A 219 -5.24 -40.14 8.87
CA GLY A 219 -5.24 -41.60 8.83
C GLY A 219 -5.34 -42.22 7.44
N LYS A 220 -5.25 -41.45 6.34
CA LYS A 220 -5.21 -41.97 4.96
C LYS A 220 -3.81 -41.88 4.38
N THR A 221 -3.31 -42.99 3.84
CA THR A 221 -2.05 -43.00 3.05
C THR A 221 -2.40 -42.55 1.63
N VAL A 222 -1.83 -41.43 1.20
CA VAL A 222 -1.94 -40.96 -0.19
C VAL A 222 -0.67 -41.33 -0.92
N VAL A 223 -0.77 -42.16 -1.98
CA VAL A 223 0.33 -42.48 -2.87
C VAL A 223 0.24 -41.55 -4.07
N VAL A 224 1.33 -40.82 -4.34
CA VAL A 224 1.48 -39.92 -5.50
C VAL A 224 2.38 -40.60 -6.53
#